data_5e3a61c81ab037d69de3982d3d63b697
#
_entry.id   5e3a61c81ab037d69de3982d3d63b697
#
_cell.length_a   1.000
_cell.length_b   1.000
_cell.length_c   1.000
_cell.angle_alpha   90.00
_cell.angle_beta   90.00
_cell.angle_gamma   90.00
#
_symmetry.space_group_name_H-M   'P 1'
#
loop_
_entity.id
_entity.type
_entity.pdbx_description
1 polymer ?
#
loop_
_entity_poly.entity_id
_entity_poly.type
_entity_poly.pdbx_seq_one_letter_code
_entity_poly.pdbx_strand_id
1 'polypeptide(L)'
;MERIWNYNRQIKLVILLRNPSDRAFAHWNMQRFKDREPFDFLTALKEEPRRIAQPLTIESRRFAYVDRGFYSRQLERVFKFFPREQVHVVKFENFRDRKQETLDGIFEFLGVKSLPRVRDKDRNVVPYERTIGPEERKYLSEVFSAEIAKLEQMLGWDCSDWKM
;
A
#
# COMPACT_ATOMS: atom_id res chain seq x y z
N MET A 1 -3.64 3.13 -15.72
CA MET A 1 -3.37 4.57 -15.73
C MET A 1 -3.84 5.21 -17.02
N GLU A 2 -3.46 4.72 -18.19
CA GLU A 2 -3.86 5.24 -19.50
C GLU A 2 -5.38 5.45 -19.66
N ARG A 3 -6.20 4.49 -19.26
CA ARG A 3 -7.68 4.62 -19.34
C ARG A 3 -8.22 5.80 -18.51
N ILE A 4 -7.64 6.03 -17.31
CA ILE A 4 -8.03 7.16 -16.45
C ILE A 4 -7.58 8.47 -17.10
N TRP A 5 -6.34 8.53 -17.61
CA TRP A 5 -5.77 9.66 -18.31
C TRP A 5 -6.60 10.06 -19.54
N ASN A 6 -7.00 9.07 -20.34
CA ASN A 6 -7.83 9.31 -21.53
C ASN A 6 -9.25 9.78 -21.19
N TYR A 7 -9.76 9.36 -20.02
CA TYR A 7 -11.08 9.79 -19.55
C TYR A 7 -11.07 11.23 -19.02
N ASN A 8 -10.09 11.56 -18.19
CA ASN A 8 -9.94 12.91 -17.63
C ASN A 8 -8.48 13.22 -17.32
N ARG A 9 -7.87 14.09 -18.12
CA ARG A 9 -6.47 14.51 -17.97
C ARG A 9 -6.25 15.45 -16.77
N GLN A 10 -7.28 16.03 -16.20
CA GLN A 10 -7.20 16.96 -15.08
C GLN A 10 -7.53 16.30 -13.74
N ILE A 11 -7.75 14.99 -13.73
CA ILE A 11 -8.07 14.27 -12.49
C ILE A 11 -6.92 14.38 -11.50
N LYS A 12 -7.24 14.64 -10.25
CA LYS A 12 -6.30 14.57 -9.14
C LYS A 12 -6.36 13.18 -8.51
N LEU A 13 -5.19 12.59 -8.25
CA LEU A 13 -5.04 11.26 -7.67
C LEU A 13 -4.54 11.37 -6.24
N VAL A 14 -5.24 10.73 -5.30
CA VAL A 14 -4.78 10.52 -3.93
C VAL A 14 -4.39 9.05 -3.79
N ILE A 15 -3.14 8.78 -3.40
CA ILE A 15 -2.58 7.45 -3.27
C ILE A 15 -2.15 7.24 -1.82
N LEU A 16 -2.70 6.23 -1.16
CA LEU A 16 -2.35 5.87 0.20
C LEU A 16 -1.38 4.67 0.18
N LEU A 17 -0.19 4.86 0.73
CA LEU A 17 0.83 3.82 0.88
C LEU A 17 1.01 3.48 2.35
N ARG A 18 1.12 2.20 2.65
CA ARG A 18 1.37 1.65 3.99
C ARG A 18 2.72 0.95 4.00
N ASN A 19 3.33 0.79 5.19
CA ASN A 19 4.48 -0.12 5.35
C ASN A 19 4.22 -1.41 4.56
N PRO A 20 5.07 -1.76 3.57
CA PRO A 20 4.80 -2.86 2.65
C PRO A 20 4.75 -4.22 3.36
N SER A 21 5.50 -4.41 4.46
CA SER A 21 5.46 -5.62 5.28
C SER A 21 4.12 -5.76 6.00
N ASP A 22 3.65 -4.69 6.65
CA ASP A 22 2.36 -4.67 7.33
C ASP A 22 1.19 -4.81 6.36
N ARG A 23 1.33 -4.25 5.16
CA ARG A 23 0.33 -4.42 4.11
C ARG A 23 0.26 -5.87 3.63
N ALA A 24 1.43 -6.52 3.44
CA ALA A 24 1.50 -7.93 3.04
C ALA A 24 0.84 -8.82 4.08
N PHE A 25 1.15 -8.60 5.36
CA PHE A 25 0.54 -9.34 6.47
C PHE A 25 -0.97 -9.13 6.58
N ALA A 26 -1.43 -7.87 6.50
CA ALA A 26 -2.86 -7.57 6.52
C ALA A 26 -3.61 -8.23 5.36
N HIS A 27 -2.99 -8.27 4.18
CA HIS A 27 -3.58 -8.93 3.01
C HIS A 27 -3.66 -10.46 3.19
N TRP A 28 -2.60 -11.08 3.68
CA TRP A 28 -2.59 -12.50 4.02
C TRP A 28 -3.65 -12.82 5.09
N ASN A 29 -3.69 -12.06 6.19
CA ASN A 29 -4.67 -12.23 7.27
C ASN A 29 -6.11 -12.16 6.75
N MET A 30 -6.38 -11.21 5.84
CA MET A 30 -7.69 -11.10 5.19
C MET A 30 -8.01 -12.34 4.34
N GLN A 31 -7.02 -12.94 3.65
CA GLN A 31 -7.26 -14.15 2.87
C GLN A 31 -7.47 -15.38 3.77
N ARG A 32 -6.74 -15.46 4.88
CA ARG A 32 -6.95 -16.47 5.94
C ARG A 32 -8.36 -16.40 6.50
N PHE A 33 -8.77 -15.21 6.93
CA PHE A 33 -10.11 -14.96 7.48
C PHE A 33 -11.26 -15.35 6.52
N LYS A 34 -10.98 -15.36 5.22
CA LYS A 34 -11.93 -15.78 4.17
C LYS A 34 -11.77 -17.24 3.74
N ASP A 35 -11.02 -18.03 4.47
CA ASP A 35 -10.72 -19.44 4.16
C ASP A 35 -10.15 -19.65 2.75
N ARG A 36 -9.37 -18.68 2.24
CA ARG A 36 -8.80 -18.71 0.88
C ARG A 36 -7.31 -18.98 0.85
N GLU A 37 -6.61 -18.76 1.96
CA GLU A 37 -5.17 -18.99 2.08
C GLU A 37 -4.91 -20.17 3.05
N PRO A 38 -4.48 -21.33 2.54
CA PRO A 38 -4.21 -22.48 3.39
C PRO A 38 -2.86 -22.44 4.10
N PHE A 39 -1.89 -21.63 3.59
CA PHE A 39 -0.53 -21.57 4.10
C PHE A 39 -0.39 -20.57 5.25
N ASP A 40 0.57 -20.86 6.16
CA ASP A 40 1.09 -19.85 7.07
C ASP A 40 1.72 -18.69 6.28
N PHE A 41 2.01 -17.58 6.98
CA PHE A 41 2.41 -16.36 6.28
C PHE A 41 3.76 -16.50 5.58
N LEU A 42 4.77 -17.10 6.23
CA LEU A 42 6.09 -17.27 5.63
C LEU A 42 6.07 -18.18 4.40
N THR A 43 5.34 -19.27 4.49
CA THR A 43 5.11 -20.18 3.36
C THR A 43 4.38 -19.48 2.23
N ALA A 44 3.33 -18.71 2.54
CA ALA A 44 2.57 -17.95 1.55
C ALA A 44 3.43 -16.92 0.81
N LEU A 45 4.36 -16.23 1.52
CA LEU A 45 5.32 -15.30 0.92
C LEU A 45 6.28 -16.01 -0.04
N LYS A 46 6.82 -17.18 0.36
CA LYS A 46 7.76 -17.97 -0.45
C LYS A 46 7.09 -18.59 -1.69
N GLU A 47 5.83 -18.98 -1.57
CA GLU A 47 5.04 -19.55 -2.67
C GLU A 47 4.49 -18.50 -3.64
N GLU A 48 4.48 -17.22 -3.26
CA GLU A 48 3.92 -16.16 -4.09
C GLU A 48 4.50 -16.12 -5.51
N PRO A 49 5.84 -16.17 -5.74
CA PRO A 49 6.40 -16.10 -7.09
C PRO A 49 5.82 -17.18 -8.01
N ARG A 50 5.62 -18.41 -7.51
CA ARG A 50 5.02 -19.51 -8.26
C ARG A 50 3.55 -19.24 -8.57
N ARG A 51 2.81 -18.66 -7.62
CA ARG A 51 1.35 -18.40 -7.75
C ARG A 51 1.05 -17.24 -8.71
N ILE A 52 1.93 -16.23 -8.79
CA ILE A 52 1.73 -15.07 -9.66
C ILE A 52 2.44 -15.17 -11.02
N ALA A 53 3.26 -16.21 -11.26
CA ALA A 53 3.94 -16.47 -12.53
C ALA A 53 2.98 -16.80 -13.69
N GLN A 54 1.76 -17.20 -13.40
CA GLN A 54 0.68 -17.39 -14.36
C GLN A 54 0.13 -16.05 -14.86
N PRO A 55 -0.53 -15.98 -16.04
CA PRO A 55 -1.19 -14.76 -16.48
C PRO A 55 -2.04 -14.17 -15.35
N LEU A 56 -1.89 -12.89 -15.08
CA LEU A 56 -2.52 -12.19 -13.95
C LEU A 56 -4.04 -12.30 -14.00
N THR A 57 -4.57 -13.38 -13.48
CA THR A 57 -5.99 -13.57 -13.22
C THR A 57 -6.41 -12.82 -11.95
N ILE A 58 -7.71 -12.66 -11.74
CA ILE A 58 -8.22 -12.14 -10.46
C ILE A 58 -7.77 -13.04 -9.30
N GLU A 59 -7.63 -14.34 -9.54
CA GLU A 59 -7.20 -15.30 -8.53
C GLU A 59 -5.71 -15.18 -8.19
N SER A 60 -4.82 -15.08 -9.18
CA SER A 60 -3.39 -14.90 -8.92
C SER A 60 -3.09 -13.60 -8.17
N ARG A 61 -3.83 -12.51 -8.47
CA ARG A 61 -3.72 -11.24 -7.73
C ARG A 61 -4.11 -11.37 -6.26
N ARG A 62 -4.89 -12.36 -5.90
CA ARG A 62 -5.33 -12.62 -4.53
C ARG A 62 -4.17 -13.01 -3.63
N PHE A 63 -3.14 -13.61 -4.18
CA PHE A 63 -1.95 -14.08 -3.48
C PHE A 63 -0.70 -13.21 -3.69
N ALA A 64 -0.84 -12.04 -4.30
CA ALA A 64 0.25 -11.09 -4.50
C ALA A 64 0.51 -10.28 -3.21
N TYR A 65 1.13 -10.91 -2.22
CA TYR A 65 1.44 -10.30 -0.93
C TYR A 65 2.65 -9.37 -1.01
N VAL A 66 3.74 -9.82 -1.62
CA VAL A 66 4.97 -9.07 -1.80
C VAL A 66 4.89 -8.16 -3.03
N ASP A 67 4.44 -8.70 -4.17
CA ASP A 67 4.43 -8.00 -5.46
C ASP A 67 3.73 -6.64 -5.40
N ARG A 68 2.63 -6.55 -4.68
CA ARG A 68 1.92 -5.28 -4.49
C ARG A 68 2.62 -4.28 -3.58
N GLY A 69 3.64 -4.69 -2.84
CA GLY A 69 4.44 -3.83 -1.99
C GLY A 69 5.52 -3.05 -2.75
N PHE A 70 5.81 -3.41 -4.00
CA PHE A 70 6.73 -2.67 -4.86
C PHE A 70 6.03 -1.44 -5.45
N TYR A 71 5.89 -0.40 -4.62
CA TYR A 71 5.15 0.81 -4.94
C TYR A 71 5.88 1.71 -5.94
N SER A 72 7.24 1.73 -5.91
CA SER A 72 8.02 2.59 -6.77
C SER A 72 7.69 2.39 -8.25
N ARG A 73 7.64 1.13 -8.72
CA ARG A 73 7.25 0.82 -10.10
C ARG A 73 5.80 1.18 -10.43
N GLN A 74 4.91 1.15 -9.42
CA GLN A 74 3.52 1.55 -9.60
C GLN A 74 3.42 3.07 -9.71
N LEU A 75 4.14 3.82 -8.86
CA LEU A 75 4.23 5.28 -8.92
C LEU A 75 4.90 5.76 -10.21
N GLU A 76 5.98 5.11 -10.65
CA GLU A 76 6.59 5.41 -11.95
C GLU A 76 5.58 5.33 -13.11
N ARG A 77 4.70 4.32 -13.08
CA ARG A 77 3.61 4.21 -14.07
C ARG A 77 2.56 5.30 -13.91
N VAL A 78 2.30 5.76 -12.70
CA VAL A 78 1.39 6.89 -12.46
C VAL A 78 2.00 8.16 -13.04
N PHE A 79 3.27 8.45 -12.71
CA PHE A 79 3.97 9.67 -13.12
C PHE A 79 4.30 9.73 -14.62
N LYS A 80 4.21 8.61 -15.36
CA LYS A 80 4.25 8.62 -16.83
C LYS A 80 3.02 9.30 -17.47
N PHE A 81 1.90 9.30 -16.77
CA PHE A 81 0.63 9.86 -17.28
C PHE A 81 0.25 11.15 -16.56
N PHE A 82 0.49 11.23 -15.26
CA PHE A 82 0.04 12.33 -14.40
C PHE A 82 1.24 13.11 -13.88
N PRO A 83 1.30 14.44 -14.07
CA PRO A 83 2.32 15.27 -13.47
C PRO A 83 2.22 15.25 -11.94
N ARG A 84 3.32 15.58 -11.27
CA ARG A 84 3.43 15.48 -9.79
C ARG A 84 2.36 16.29 -9.06
N GLU A 85 1.98 17.42 -9.61
CA GLU A 85 0.98 18.34 -9.06
C GLU A 85 -0.44 17.76 -9.06
N GLN A 86 -0.67 16.70 -9.83
CA GLN A 86 -1.93 15.97 -9.85
C GLN A 86 -1.93 14.72 -8.98
N VAL A 87 -0.82 14.41 -8.30
CA VAL A 87 -0.68 13.18 -7.52
C VAL A 87 -0.27 13.48 -6.09
N HIS A 88 -1.15 13.28 -5.15
CA HIS A 88 -0.88 13.39 -3.72
C HIS A 88 -0.69 12.00 -3.11
N VAL A 89 0.53 11.70 -2.68
CA VAL A 89 0.85 10.42 -2.05
C VAL A 89 0.86 10.61 -0.54
N VAL A 90 0.14 9.75 0.18
CA VAL A 90 -0.07 9.84 1.62
C VAL A 90 0.48 8.59 2.30
N LYS A 91 1.21 8.75 3.39
CA LYS A 91 1.64 7.66 4.25
C LYS A 91 0.49 7.23 5.16
N PHE A 92 0.15 5.94 5.16
CA PHE A 92 -0.98 5.42 5.93
C PHE A 92 -0.81 5.66 7.43
N GLU A 93 0.41 5.58 7.92
CA GLU A 93 0.75 5.82 9.32
C GLU A 93 0.39 7.27 9.72
N ASN A 94 0.66 8.25 8.86
CA ASN A 94 0.22 9.63 9.07
C ASN A 94 -1.31 9.75 9.09
N PHE A 95 -1.99 9.06 8.16
CA PHE A 95 -3.45 9.03 8.14
C PHE A 95 -4.04 8.37 9.40
N ARG A 96 -3.41 7.33 9.93
CA ARG A 96 -3.83 6.66 11.17
C ARG A 96 -3.63 7.55 12.39
N ASP A 97 -2.44 8.16 12.52
CA ASP A 97 -1.99 8.80 13.75
C ASP A 97 -2.34 10.30 13.81
N ARG A 98 -2.48 10.95 12.63
CA ARG A 98 -2.78 12.38 12.45
C ARG A 98 -3.89 12.57 11.41
N LYS A 99 -5.01 11.91 11.63
CA LYS A 99 -6.10 11.79 10.65
C LYS A 99 -6.61 13.15 10.16
N GLN A 100 -6.93 14.08 11.08
CA GLN A 100 -7.47 15.39 10.71
C GLN A 100 -6.48 16.17 9.84
N GLU A 101 -5.23 16.29 10.29
CA GLU A 101 -4.16 16.99 9.57
C GLU A 101 -3.94 16.39 8.16
N THR A 102 -3.91 15.06 8.08
CA THR A 102 -3.74 14.37 6.80
C THR A 102 -4.90 14.61 5.85
N LEU A 103 -6.13 14.64 6.37
CA LEU A 103 -7.33 14.92 5.57
C LEU A 103 -7.38 16.39 5.14
N ASP A 104 -6.98 17.31 6.00
CA ASP A 104 -6.92 18.73 5.64
C ASP A 104 -5.94 18.96 4.49
N GLY A 105 -4.76 18.31 4.49
CA GLY A 105 -3.83 18.32 3.36
C GLY A 105 -4.41 17.71 2.08
N ILE A 106 -5.21 16.64 2.19
CA ILE A 106 -5.90 16.05 1.04
C ILE A 106 -6.97 17.02 0.51
N PHE A 107 -7.74 17.67 1.36
CA PHE A 107 -8.77 18.64 0.95
C PHE A 107 -8.16 19.87 0.29
N GLU A 108 -7.06 20.38 0.83
CA GLU A 108 -6.28 21.46 0.21
C GLU A 108 -5.78 21.04 -1.18
N PHE A 109 -5.16 19.87 -1.29
CA PHE A 109 -4.72 19.34 -2.57
C PHE A 109 -5.87 19.23 -3.58
N LEU A 110 -7.03 18.75 -3.17
CA LEU A 110 -8.20 18.63 -4.03
C LEU A 110 -8.80 20.00 -4.38
N GLY A 111 -8.54 21.03 -3.59
CA GLY A 111 -9.17 22.35 -3.74
C GLY A 111 -10.60 22.38 -3.24
N VAL A 112 -10.92 21.57 -2.24
CA VAL A 112 -12.26 21.52 -1.61
C VAL A 112 -12.20 21.98 -0.16
N LYS A 113 -13.35 22.38 0.37
CA LYS A 113 -13.44 22.86 1.76
C LYS A 113 -13.16 21.73 2.74
N SER A 114 -12.27 21.99 3.73
CA SER A 114 -12.03 21.07 4.84
C SER A 114 -13.25 20.84 5.71
N LEU A 115 -13.35 19.64 6.26
CA LEU A 115 -14.36 19.29 7.26
C LEU A 115 -13.84 19.68 8.65
N PRO A 116 -14.67 20.37 9.46
CA PRO A 116 -14.23 20.87 10.79
C PRO A 116 -13.89 19.75 11.77
N ARG A 117 -14.47 18.58 11.58
CA ARG A 117 -14.14 17.37 12.37
C ARG A 117 -14.50 16.14 11.59
N VAL A 118 -13.54 15.21 11.48
CA VAL A 118 -13.78 13.88 10.92
C VAL A 118 -14.04 12.89 12.06
N ARG A 119 -15.16 12.16 11.96
CA ARG A 119 -15.48 11.10 12.93
C ARG A 119 -14.60 9.89 12.70
N ASP A 120 -14.02 9.37 13.77
CA ASP A 120 -13.37 8.07 13.73
C ASP A 120 -14.40 6.97 13.52
N LYS A 121 -14.21 6.21 12.48
CA LYS A 121 -15.03 5.03 12.20
C LYS A 121 -14.15 3.98 11.56
N ASP A 122 -13.80 2.99 12.35
CA ASP A 122 -13.09 1.83 11.82
C ASP A 122 -14.05 0.99 10.98
N ARG A 123 -13.65 0.76 9.74
CA ARG A 123 -14.37 -0.11 8.81
C ARG A 123 -13.39 -1.14 8.24
N ASN A 124 -13.91 -2.30 7.87
CA ASN A 124 -13.13 -3.39 7.29
C ASN A 124 -12.00 -3.89 8.20
N VAL A 125 -12.20 -3.84 9.50
CA VAL A 125 -11.28 -4.42 10.48
C VAL A 125 -11.46 -5.93 10.46
N VAL A 126 -10.37 -6.64 10.10
CA VAL A 126 -10.29 -8.10 10.23
C VAL A 126 -9.48 -8.40 11.48
N PRO A 127 -9.99 -9.22 12.42
CA PRO A 127 -9.23 -9.60 13.60
C PRO A 127 -7.90 -10.26 13.21
N TYR A 128 -6.85 -9.96 13.96
CA TYR A 128 -5.56 -10.61 13.81
C TYR A 128 -5.40 -11.67 14.89
N GLU A 129 -5.15 -12.92 14.51
CA GLU A 129 -4.86 -14.01 15.45
C GLU A 129 -3.45 -13.90 16.03
N ARG A 130 -2.54 -13.23 15.33
CA ARG A 130 -1.14 -13.01 15.73
C ARG A 130 -0.54 -11.77 15.07
N THR A 131 0.66 -11.43 15.48
CA THR A 131 1.51 -10.42 14.82
C THR A 131 2.50 -11.07 13.85
N ILE A 132 3.20 -10.26 13.06
CA ILE A 132 4.30 -10.71 12.19
C ILE A 132 5.42 -11.27 13.07
N GLY A 133 5.86 -12.49 12.78
CA GLY A 133 6.96 -13.14 13.49
C GLY A 133 8.35 -12.60 13.07
N PRO A 134 9.40 -12.88 13.87
CA PRO A 134 10.76 -12.39 13.60
C PRO A 134 11.32 -12.85 12.24
N GLU A 135 11.11 -14.10 11.87
CA GLU A 135 11.58 -14.65 10.58
C GLU A 135 10.89 -13.99 9.39
N GLU A 136 9.60 -13.76 9.52
CA GLU A 136 8.79 -13.08 8.51
C GLU A 136 9.20 -11.61 8.35
N ARG A 137 9.46 -10.92 9.47
CA ARG A 137 9.99 -9.56 9.46
C ARG A 137 11.36 -9.50 8.78
N LYS A 138 12.26 -10.41 9.12
CA LYS A 138 13.57 -10.48 8.50
C LYS A 138 13.45 -10.68 6.99
N TYR A 139 12.67 -11.66 6.55
CA TYR A 139 12.42 -11.92 5.14
C TYR A 139 11.89 -10.69 4.40
N LEU A 140 10.85 -10.04 4.95
CA LEU A 140 10.24 -8.87 4.32
C LEU A 140 11.16 -7.64 4.35
N SER A 141 11.95 -7.47 5.41
CA SER A 141 12.95 -6.40 5.49
C SER A 141 14.01 -6.55 4.39
N GLU A 142 14.51 -7.77 4.16
CA GLU A 142 15.45 -8.04 3.07
C GLU A 142 14.82 -7.76 1.70
N VAL A 143 13.59 -8.23 1.48
CA VAL A 143 12.86 -8.06 0.22
C VAL A 143 12.54 -6.60 -0.08
N PHE A 144 12.14 -5.81 0.92
CA PHE A 144 11.71 -4.43 0.71
C PHE A 144 12.78 -3.37 0.96
N SER A 145 13.99 -3.74 1.39
CA SER A 145 15.06 -2.77 1.70
C SER A 145 15.32 -1.80 0.53
N ALA A 146 15.59 -2.33 -0.64
CA ALA A 146 15.85 -1.51 -1.84
C ALA A 146 14.62 -0.71 -2.29
N GLU A 147 13.42 -1.29 -2.13
CA GLU A 147 12.15 -0.63 -2.47
C GLU A 147 11.89 0.57 -1.56
N ILE A 148 12.11 0.41 -0.24
CA ILE A 148 11.91 1.49 0.73
C ILE A 148 12.90 2.63 0.45
N ALA A 149 14.19 2.33 0.21
CA ALA A 149 15.19 3.33 -0.13
C ALA A 149 14.82 4.11 -1.41
N LYS A 150 14.28 3.42 -2.41
CA LYS A 150 13.80 4.05 -3.65
C LYS A 150 12.61 4.96 -3.42
N LEU A 151 11.68 4.56 -2.55
CA LEU A 151 10.52 5.39 -2.18
C LEU A 151 10.93 6.64 -1.40
N GLU A 152 11.89 6.54 -0.47
CA GLU A 152 12.46 7.68 0.24
C GLU A 152 13.00 8.73 -0.76
N GLN A 153 13.78 8.29 -1.75
CA GLN A 153 14.29 9.18 -2.78
C GLN A 153 13.19 9.78 -3.67
N MET A 154 12.21 8.95 -4.07
CA MET A 154 11.15 9.34 -4.99
C MET A 154 10.16 10.34 -4.37
N LEU A 155 9.86 10.19 -3.07
CA LEU A 155 8.82 10.93 -2.36
C LEU A 155 9.38 11.98 -1.38
N GLY A 156 10.67 11.95 -1.08
CA GLY A 156 11.29 12.79 -0.04
C GLY A 156 10.81 12.41 1.38
N TRP A 157 10.46 11.15 1.59
CA TRP A 157 9.94 10.65 2.86
C TRP A 157 11.05 10.11 3.75
N ASP A 158 10.85 10.20 5.06
CA ASP A 158 11.50 9.32 6.03
C ASP A 158 10.63 8.06 6.21
N CYS A 159 11.19 6.91 5.86
CA CYS A 159 10.58 5.60 6.04
C CYS A 159 11.37 4.72 7.02
N SER A 160 12.08 5.32 7.97
CA SER A 160 12.82 4.59 9.01
C SER A 160 11.92 3.64 9.81
N ASP A 161 10.68 4.03 10.06
CA ASP A 161 9.63 3.22 10.68
C ASP A 161 9.16 2.01 9.84
N TRP A 162 9.51 1.97 8.56
CA TRP A 162 9.23 0.82 7.67
C TRP A 162 10.38 -0.20 7.62
N LYS A 163 11.54 0.16 8.16
CA LYS A 163 12.77 -0.67 8.13
C LYS A 163 12.93 -1.59 9.36
N MET A 164 11.98 -1.53 10.29
CA MET A 164 11.97 -2.34 11.52
C MET A 164 11.25 -3.68 11.30
#